data_28e2db1e59a4927241dba3cfcc4b7a26
#
_entry.id   28e2db1e59a4927241dba3cfcc4b7a26
#
_cell.length_a   1.000
_cell.length_b   1.000
_cell.length_c   1.000
_cell.angle_alpha   90.00
_cell.angle_beta   90.00
_cell.angle_gamma   90.00
#
_symmetry.space_group_name_H-M   'P 1'
#
loop_
_entity.id
_entity.type
_entity.pdbx_description
1 polymer ?
#
loop_
_entity_poly.entity_id
_entity_poly.type
_entity_poly.pdbx_seq_one_letter_code
_entity_poly.pdbx_strand_id
1 'polypeptide(L)'
;PIVERRASQMTEGDLLGLPDTAETSINGRKATTWNAPDWLVTACEQPVLLFLDEVDRATQEVRQGLFELTDSRKINGWHLHAETLIVAAVNGGENGAQYQVGEMDPAELDRWTVFDVEPSTEDWLKWANGQIPSIVWDFINHNRKHLEHEGDFEPNKVYPSRRSWKRYCDTAESVGVFGEDGDRDMLFNLATA
;
A
#
# COMPACT_ATOMS: atom_id res chain seq x y z
N PRO A 1 6.77 -17.14 0.04
CA PRO A 1 7.24 -15.79 0.41
C PRO A 1 6.34 -14.70 -0.16
N ILE A 2 6.41 -13.49 0.43
CA ILE A 2 5.68 -12.30 -0.05
C ILE A 2 6.72 -11.37 -0.67
N VAL A 3 6.40 -10.87 -1.86
CA VAL A 3 7.13 -9.81 -2.54
C VAL A 3 6.21 -8.60 -2.61
N GLU A 4 6.54 -7.54 -1.87
CA GLU A 4 5.75 -6.32 -1.82
C GLU A 4 6.39 -5.24 -2.69
N ARG A 5 5.56 -4.55 -3.49
CA ARG A 5 5.96 -3.39 -4.28
C ARG A 5 4.91 -2.29 -4.17
N ARG A 6 5.35 -1.08 -3.89
CA ARG A 6 4.48 0.09 -3.89
C ARG A 6 4.52 0.74 -5.26
N ALA A 7 3.47 0.52 -6.05
CA ALA A 7 3.40 0.94 -7.44
C ALA A 7 3.52 2.46 -7.61
N SER A 8 3.00 3.25 -6.66
CA SER A 8 3.13 4.72 -6.66
C SER A 8 4.58 5.22 -6.57
N GLN A 9 5.52 4.39 -6.12
CA GLN A 9 6.93 4.74 -5.98
C GLN A 9 7.82 4.11 -7.07
N MET A 10 7.23 3.32 -7.96
CA MET A 10 7.96 2.66 -9.05
C MET A 10 8.15 3.59 -10.24
N THR A 11 9.27 3.40 -10.91
CA THR A 11 9.57 3.93 -12.24
C THR A 11 9.49 2.81 -13.28
N GLU A 12 9.54 3.15 -14.57
CA GLU A 12 9.66 2.13 -15.63
C GLU A 12 10.87 1.21 -15.43
N GLY A 13 12.01 1.76 -14.97
CA GLY A 13 13.22 0.98 -14.68
C GLY A 13 13.03 -0.02 -13.55
N ASP A 14 12.24 0.34 -12.53
CA ASP A 14 11.90 -0.57 -11.43
C ASP A 14 10.98 -1.71 -11.86
N LEU A 15 10.26 -1.52 -12.97
CA LEU A 15 9.33 -2.50 -13.53
C LEU A 15 9.98 -3.34 -14.63
N LEU A 16 10.55 -2.69 -15.66
CA LEU A 16 11.11 -3.33 -16.84
C LEU A 16 12.55 -3.79 -16.66
N GLY A 17 13.25 -3.23 -15.67
CA GLY A 17 14.68 -3.39 -15.48
C GLY A 17 15.51 -2.33 -16.22
N LEU A 18 16.79 -2.53 -16.25
CA LEU A 18 17.74 -1.61 -16.88
C LEU A 18 18.43 -2.27 -18.08
N PRO A 19 18.75 -1.49 -19.13
CA PRO A 19 19.52 -2.03 -20.26
C PRO A 19 20.84 -2.61 -19.78
N ASP A 20 21.18 -3.81 -20.24
CA ASP A 20 22.52 -4.35 -20.04
C ASP A 20 23.52 -3.56 -20.88
N THR A 21 24.63 -3.18 -20.26
CA THR A 21 25.72 -2.47 -20.94
C THR A 21 26.66 -3.42 -21.68
N ALA A 22 26.54 -4.73 -21.48
CA ALA A 22 27.33 -5.71 -22.21
C ALA A 22 26.92 -5.77 -23.69
N GLU A 23 27.90 -5.86 -24.58
CA GLU A 23 27.59 -6.08 -26.01
C GLU A 23 26.95 -7.46 -26.20
N THR A 24 25.65 -7.47 -26.49
CA THR A 24 24.92 -8.68 -26.83
C THR A 24 24.63 -8.75 -28.31
N SER A 25 24.88 -9.91 -28.92
CA SER A 25 24.57 -10.18 -30.31
C SER A 25 23.54 -11.32 -30.41
N ILE A 26 22.44 -11.05 -31.09
CA ILE A 26 21.41 -12.05 -31.40
C ILE A 26 21.39 -12.22 -32.92
N ASN A 27 21.66 -13.44 -33.39
CA ASN A 27 21.73 -13.76 -34.81
C ASN A 27 22.68 -12.82 -35.62
N GLY A 28 23.83 -12.47 -35.01
CA GLY A 28 24.81 -11.59 -35.63
C GLY A 28 24.44 -10.10 -35.67
N ARG A 29 23.38 -9.70 -35.00
CA ARG A 29 22.95 -8.31 -34.89
C ARG A 29 23.13 -7.82 -33.46
N LYS A 30 23.64 -6.59 -33.28
CA LYS A 30 23.71 -5.95 -31.96
C LYS A 30 22.28 -5.82 -31.41
N ALA A 31 22.10 -6.23 -30.17
CA ALA A 31 20.82 -6.18 -29.46
C ALA A 31 21.04 -5.63 -28.04
N THR A 32 20.07 -4.90 -27.54
CA THR A 32 20.00 -4.54 -26.13
C THR A 32 19.23 -5.63 -25.39
N THR A 33 19.85 -6.16 -24.34
CA THR A 33 19.19 -7.01 -23.35
C THR A 33 18.92 -6.20 -22.08
N TRP A 34 18.03 -6.69 -21.23
CA TRP A 34 17.58 -5.98 -20.05
C TRP A 34 17.84 -6.84 -18.82
N ASN A 35 18.44 -6.23 -17.80
CA ASN A 35 18.59 -6.84 -16.50
C ASN A 35 17.31 -6.61 -15.71
N ALA A 36 16.59 -7.68 -15.41
CA ALA A 36 15.35 -7.58 -14.63
C ALA A 36 15.65 -7.12 -13.19
N PRO A 37 14.72 -6.39 -12.55
CA PRO A 37 14.82 -6.08 -11.13
C PRO A 37 14.72 -7.38 -10.30
N ASP A 38 15.34 -7.38 -9.13
CA ASP A 38 15.47 -8.53 -8.23
C ASP A 38 14.12 -9.16 -7.84
N TRP A 39 13.12 -8.30 -7.60
CA TRP A 39 11.78 -8.74 -7.24
C TRP A 39 11.11 -9.55 -8.37
N LEU A 40 11.33 -9.16 -9.62
CA LEU A 40 10.79 -9.87 -10.78
C LEU A 40 11.49 -11.21 -10.96
N VAL A 41 12.82 -11.24 -10.85
CA VAL A 41 13.59 -12.50 -10.88
C VAL A 41 13.07 -13.46 -9.82
N THR A 42 12.91 -12.98 -8.58
CA THR A 42 12.37 -13.78 -7.47
C THR A 42 10.98 -14.34 -7.80
N ALA A 43 10.09 -13.52 -8.36
CA ALA A 43 8.72 -13.92 -8.70
C ALA A 43 8.65 -14.88 -9.91
N CYS A 44 9.71 -14.92 -10.73
CA CYS A 44 9.83 -15.86 -11.85
C CYS A 44 10.43 -17.22 -11.41
N GLU A 45 11.38 -17.22 -10.47
CA GLU A 45 12.10 -18.42 -10.06
C GLU A 45 11.37 -19.28 -9.03
N GLN A 46 10.49 -18.66 -8.22
CA GLN A 46 9.75 -19.37 -7.17
C GLN A 46 8.34 -18.80 -7.00
N PRO A 47 7.39 -19.61 -6.46
CA PRO A 47 6.05 -19.13 -6.17
C PRO A 47 6.07 -18.08 -5.05
N VAL A 48 5.49 -16.91 -5.33
CA VAL A 48 5.37 -15.82 -4.36
C VAL A 48 3.94 -15.27 -4.34
N LEU A 49 3.58 -14.61 -3.26
CA LEU A 49 2.51 -13.63 -3.26
C LEU A 49 3.12 -12.28 -3.68
N LEU A 50 2.87 -11.86 -4.91
CA LEU A 50 3.25 -10.52 -5.38
C LEU A 50 2.16 -9.53 -4.97
N PHE A 51 2.49 -8.69 -3.99
CA PHE A 51 1.59 -7.67 -3.48
C PHE A 51 1.95 -6.30 -4.05
N LEU A 52 1.01 -5.72 -4.80
CA LEU A 52 1.14 -4.41 -5.45
C LEU A 52 0.31 -3.38 -4.70
N ASP A 53 0.96 -2.49 -3.96
CA ASP A 53 0.28 -1.45 -3.18
C ASP A 53 0.16 -0.15 -3.98
N GLU A 54 -0.93 0.60 -3.77
CA GLU A 54 -1.19 1.92 -4.37
C GLU A 54 -1.11 1.91 -5.92
N VAL A 55 -1.66 0.89 -6.57
CA VAL A 55 -1.62 0.78 -8.05
C VAL A 55 -2.33 1.95 -8.73
N ASP A 56 -3.42 2.44 -8.15
CA ASP A 56 -4.19 3.59 -8.61
C ASP A 56 -3.43 4.93 -8.56
N ARG A 57 -2.32 4.99 -7.81
CA ARG A 57 -1.43 6.15 -7.70
C ARG A 57 -0.17 6.05 -8.54
N ALA A 58 0.04 4.92 -9.20
CA ALA A 58 1.18 4.74 -10.09
C ALA A 58 1.05 5.61 -11.34
N THR A 59 2.19 5.92 -11.97
CA THR A 59 2.18 6.60 -13.27
C THR A 59 1.52 5.72 -14.33
N GLN A 60 1.04 6.32 -15.41
CA GLN A 60 0.37 5.58 -16.47
C GLN A 60 1.28 4.50 -17.09
N GLU A 61 2.55 4.82 -17.25
CA GLU A 61 3.56 3.89 -17.80
C GLU A 61 3.74 2.67 -16.91
N VAL A 62 3.84 2.87 -15.60
CA VAL A 62 3.95 1.77 -14.63
C VAL A 62 2.67 0.95 -14.62
N ARG A 63 1.49 1.57 -14.64
CA ARG A 63 0.20 0.86 -14.70
C ARG A 63 0.11 -0.02 -15.96
N GLN A 64 0.49 0.53 -17.13
CA GLN A 64 0.47 -0.24 -18.38
C GLN A 64 1.40 -1.46 -18.34
N GLY A 65 2.58 -1.34 -17.76
CA GLY A 65 3.48 -2.48 -17.58
C GLY A 65 2.95 -3.51 -16.58
N LEU A 66 2.30 -3.05 -15.50
CA LEU A 66 1.61 -3.94 -14.57
C LEU A 66 0.44 -4.69 -15.23
N PHE A 67 -0.22 -4.10 -16.25
CA PHE A 67 -1.24 -4.81 -17.02
C PHE A 67 -0.69 -5.97 -17.82
N GLU A 68 0.45 -5.78 -18.49
CA GLU A 68 1.09 -6.91 -19.16
C GLU A 68 1.39 -8.04 -18.18
N LEU A 69 1.88 -7.68 -16.98
CA LEU A 69 2.21 -8.63 -15.94
C LEU A 69 0.97 -9.38 -15.41
N THR A 70 -0.15 -8.69 -15.22
CA THR A 70 -1.39 -9.30 -14.70
C THR A 70 -2.11 -10.13 -15.76
N ASP A 71 -2.17 -9.66 -16.99
CA ASP A 71 -2.88 -10.31 -18.09
C ASP A 71 -2.10 -11.50 -18.65
N SER A 72 -0.84 -11.26 -19.01
CA SER A 72 0.02 -12.24 -19.67
C SER A 72 0.95 -13.01 -18.74
N ARG A 73 0.98 -12.68 -17.46
CA ARG A 73 1.89 -13.23 -16.42
C ARG A 73 3.36 -13.16 -16.82
N LYS A 74 3.71 -12.13 -17.58
CA LYS A 74 5.07 -11.87 -18.06
C LYS A 74 5.28 -10.37 -18.22
N ILE A 75 6.53 -9.96 -18.22
CA ILE A 75 6.95 -8.61 -18.58
C ILE A 75 8.35 -8.68 -19.16
N ASN A 76 8.58 -7.96 -20.27
CA ASN A 76 9.88 -7.86 -20.92
C ASN A 76 10.60 -9.22 -21.11
N GLY A 77 9.82 -10.28 -21.45
CA GLY A 77 10.32 -11.64 -21.65
C GLY A 77 10.49 -12.50 -20.40
N TRP A 78 10.32 -11.92 -19.22
CA TRP A 78 10.33 -12.63 -17.93
C TRP A 78 8.93 -13.17 -17.60
N HIS A 79 8.83 -14.46 -17.34
CA HIS A 79 7.57 -15.15 -17.03
C HIS A 79 7.47 -15.44 -15.55
N LEU A 80 6.37 -15.01 -14.91
CA LEU A 80 6.12 -15.33 -13.51
C LEU A 80 6.01 -16.84 -13.31
N HIS A 81 6.46 -17.33 -12.16
CA HIS A 81 6.23 -18.70 -11.75
C HIS A 81 4.73 -19.03 -11.80
N ALA A 82 4.39 -20.24 -12.27
CA ALA A 82 2.98 -20.63 -12.51
C ALA A 82 2.09 -20.46 -11.27
N GLU A 83 2.63 -20.70 -10.09
CA GLU A 83 1.93 -20.62 -8.80
C GLU A 83 2.07 -19.24 -8.11
N THR A 84 2.71 -18.26 -8.74
CA THR A 84 2.75 -16.89 -8.21
C THR A 84 1.36 -16.28 -8.24
N LEU A 85 0.89 -15.79 -7.09
CA LEU A 85 -0.37 -15.06 -6.95
C LEU A 85 -0.11 -13.56 -6.96
N ILE A 86 -0.89 -12.81 -7.73
CA ILE A 86 -0.82 -11.35 -7.77
C ILE A 86 -2.02 -10.79 -7.02
N VAL A 87 -1.75 -9.89 -6.06
CA VAL A 87 -2.76 -9.15 -5.30
C VAL A 87 -2.41 -7.67 -5.36
N ALA A 88 -3.40 -6.83 -5.61
CA ALA A 88 -3.24 -5.38 -5.63
C ALA A 88 -4.12 -4.72 -4.57
N ALA A 89 -3.63 -3.61 -4.00
CA ALA A 89 -4.40 -2.73 -3.15
C ALA A 89 -4.53 -1.34 -3.81
N VAL A 90 -5.73 -0.80 -3.77
CA VAL A 90 -6.07 0.52 -4.30
C VAL A 90 -6.97 1.26 -3.31
N ASN A 91 -6.94 2.58 -3.35
CA ASN A 91 -7.81 3.45 -2.54
C ASN A 91 -8.97 4.03 -3.36
N GLY A 92 -9.33 3.36 -4.46
CA GLY A 92 -10.41 3.76 -5.36
C GLY A 92 -11.81 3.61 -4.78
N GLY A 93 -12.83 3.56 -5.65
CA GLY A 93 -14.23 3.43 -5.29
C GLY A 93 -14.87 4.75 -4.87
N GLU A 94 -15.94 4.70 -4.10
CA GLU A 94 -16.68 5.88 -3.64
C GLU A 94 -15.81 6.83 -2.80
N ASN A 95 -14.79 6.31 -2.14
CA ASN A 95 -13.83 7.08 -1.36
C ASN A 95 -12.67 7.65 -2.21
N GLY A 96 -12.55 7.28 -3.47
CA GLY A 96 -11.47 7.71 -4.36
C GLY A 96 -11.43 9.22 -4.60
N ALA A 97 -12.57 9.90 -4.55
CA ALA A 97 -12.67 11.35 -4.68
C ALA A 97 -11.95 12.14 -3.56
N GLN A 98 -11.73 11.52 -2.40
CA GLN A 98 -11.02 12.11 -1.25
C GLN A 98 -9.49 11.98 -1.40
N TYR A 99 -9.03 11.09 -2.26
CA TYR A 99 -7.62 10.84 -2.53
C TYR A 99 -7.31 11.29 -3.96
N GLN A 100 -6.14 11.85 -4.18
CA GLN A 100 -5.64 12.11 -5.54
C GLN A 100 -5.22 10.78 -6.20
N VAL A 101 -6.20 10.02 -6.65
CA VAL A 101 -5.99 8.74 -7.34
C VAL A 101 -6.30 8.90 -8.81
N GLY A 102 -5.55 8.20 -9.66
CA GLY A 102 -5.89 8.08 -11.07
C GLY A 102 -7.13 7.19 -11.23
N GLU A 103 -8.10 7.61 -12.02
CA GLU A 103 -9.21 6.73 -12.39
C GLU A 103 -8.66 5.52 -13.14
N MET A 104 -9.08 4.34 -12.73
CA MET A 104 -8.82 3.10 -13.47
C MET A 104 -9.90 2.94 -14.53
N ASP A 105 -9.50 2.74 -15.77
CA ASP A 105 -10.47 2.53 -16.84
C ASP A 105 -11.12 1.12 -16.74
N PRO A 106 -12.25 0.90 -17.41
CA PRO A 106 -12.93 -0.40 -17.38
C PRO A 106 -12.05 -1.57 -17.84
N ALA A 107 -11.13 -1.33 -18.80
CA ALA A 107 -10.24 -2.38 -19.27
C ALA A 107 -9.17 -2.74 -18.23
N GLU A 108 -8.78 -1.78 -17.41
CA GLU A 108 -7.91 -2.03 -16.25
C GLU A 108 -8.62 -2.90 -15.21
N LEU A 109 -9.84 -2.52 -14.85
CA LEU A 109 -10.65 -3.22 -13.84
C LEU A 109 -11.02 -4.64 -14.26
N ASP A 110 -11.26 -4.87 -15.56
CA ASP A 110 -11.64 -6.19 -16.10
C ASP A 110 -10.57 -7.28 -15.91
N ARG A 111 -9.33 -6.87 -15.61
CA ARG A 111 -8.22 -7.80 -15.31
C ARG A 111 -8.16 -8.27 -13.88
N TRP A 112 -9.02 -7.74 -13.02
CA TRP A 112 -8.99 -7.99 -11.59
C TRP A 112 -10.31 -8.56 -11.08
N THR A 113 -10.23 -9.45 -10.13
CA THR A 113 -11.35 -9.74 -9.26
C THR A 113 -11.33 -8.74 -8.12
N VAL A 114 -12.28 -7.80 -8.14
CA VAL A 114 -12.34 -6.70 -7.17
C VAL A 114 -13.09 -7.12 -5.93
N PHE A 115 -12.55 -6.79 -4.77
CA PHE A 115 -13.18 -6.96 -3.46
C PHE A 115 -13.17 -5.62 -2.74
N ASP A 116 -14.32 -5.16 -2.31
CA ASP A 116 -14.42 -4.01 -1.43
C ASP A 116 -14.12 -4.43 0.00
N VAL A 117 -13.18 -3.72 0.63
CA VAL A 117 -12.78 -3.97 2.03
C VAL A 117 -13.27 -2.81 2.89
N GLU A 118 -14.33 -3.06 3.62
CA GLU A 118 -14.91 -2.10 4.57
C GLU A 118 -14.62 -2.57 6.00
N PRO A 119 -13.54 -2.08 6.62
CA PRO A 119 -13.23 -2.46 7.99
C PRO A 119 -14.26 -1.85 8.97
N SER A 120 -14.84 -2.68 9.83
CA SER A 120 -15.78 -2.22 10.86
C SER A 120 -15.05 -1.63 12.09
N THR A 121 -15.76 -0.82 12.88
CA THR A 121 -15.25 -0.34 14.18
C THR A 121 -15.01 -1.52 15.13
N GLU A 122 -15.85 -2.55 15.08
CA GLU A 122 -15.72 -3.77 15.86
C GLU A 122 -14.44 -4.53 15.55
N ASP A 123 -14.06 -4.63 14.29
CA ASP A 123 -12.81 -5.30 13.89
C ASP A 123 -11.60 -4.54 14.36
N TRP A 124 -11.65 -3.20 14.28
CA TRP A 124 -10.58 -2.37 14.85
C TRP A 124 -10.47 -2.53 16.37
N LEU A 125 -11.59 -2.52 17.10
CA LEU A 125 -11.60 -2.72 18.56
C LEU A 125 -11.06 -4.10 18.97
N LYS A 126 -11.39 -5.15 18.21
CA LYS A 126 -10.82 -6.49 18.43
C LYS A 126 -9.31 -6.49 18.25
N TRP A 127 -8.83 -5.90 17.16
CA TRP A 127 -7.40 -5.78 16.88
C TRP A 127 -6.69 -4.91 17.92
N ALA A 128 -7.29 -3.77 18.29
CA ALA A 128 -6.70 -2.79 19.21
C ALA A 128 -6.59 -3.30 20.65
N ASN A 129 -7.39 -4.30 21.03
CA ASN A 129 -7.37 -4.87 22.35
C ASN A 129 -5.98 -5.48 22.67
N GLY A 130 -5.28 -4.90 23.64
CA GLY A 130 -3.90 -5.28 23.99
C GLY A 130 -2.82 -4.74 23.05
N GLN A 131 -3.19 -3.97 22.00
CA GLN A 131 -2.24 -3.31 21.08
C GLN A 131 -2.11 -1.80 21.35
N ILE A 132 -3.01 -1.25 22.15
CA ILE A 132 -3.03 0.16 22.57
C ILE A 132 -3.37 0.25 24.05
N PRO A 133 -3.06 1.37 24.73
CA PRO A 133 -3.44 1.59 26.12
C PRO A 133 -4.94 1.39 26.35
N SER A 134 -5.30 0.71 27.44
CA SER A 134 -6.70 0.38 27.77
C SER A 134 -7.56 1.63 27.90
N ILE A 135 -7.04 2.73 28.41
CA ILE A 135 -7.77 4.00 28.52
C ILE A 135 -8.21 4.55 27.16
N VAL A 136 -7.37 4.42 26.13
CA VAL A 136 -7.71 4.84 24.77
C VAL A 136 -8.70 3.86 24.13
N TRP A 137 -8.49 2.56 24.36
CA TRP A 137 -9.40 1.53 23.90
C TRP A 137 -10.81 1.74 24.48
N ASP A 138 -10.91 1.95 25.79
CA ASP A 138 -12.19 2.23 26.48
C ASP A 138 -12.85 3.50 25.95
N PHE A 139 -12.07 4.56 25.72
CA PHE A 139 -12.58 5.81 25.15
C PHE A 139 -13.23 5.56 23.78
N ILE A 140 -12.53 4.90 22.86
CA ILE A 140 -13.06 4.62 21.52
C ILE A 140 -14.25 3.66 21.58
N ASN A 141 -14.20 2.64 22.42
CA ASN A 141 -15.31 1.69 22.58
C ASN A 141 -16.60 2.39 23.00
N HIS A 142 -16.53 3.39 23.85
CA HIS A 142 -17.69 4.19 24.31
C HIS A 142 -18.04 5.35 23.37
N ASN A 143 -17.08 5.82 22.56
CA ASN A 143 -17.21 7.00 21.71
C ASN A 143 -16.81 6.69 20.26
N ARG A 144 -17.44 5.70 19.64
CA ARG A 144 -17.07 5.13 18.34
C ARG A 144 -16.94 6.14 17.21
N LYS A 145 -17.73 7.20 17.21
CA LYS A 145 -17.68 8.30 16.24
C LYS A 145 -16.34 9.06 16.22
N HIS A 146 -15.50 8.89 17.24
CA HIS A 146 -14.18 9.52 17.29
C HIS A 146 -13.08 8.65 16.69
N LEU A 147 -13.39 7.42 16.26
CA LEU A 147 -12.41 6.55 15.61
C LEU A 147 -11.95 7.10 14.27
N GLU A 148 -12.88 7.60 13.50
CA GLU A 148 -12.65 8.16 12.17
C GLU A 148 -13.44 9.44 11.97
N HIS A 149 -12.92 10.30 11.11
CA HIS A 149 -13.62 11.50 10.70
C HIS A 149 -14.76 11.16 9.73
N GLU A 150 -15.95 11.70 10.03
CA GLU A 150 -17.11 11.63 9.15
C GLU A 150 -17.37 13.03 8.60
N GLY A 151 -17.29 13.22 7.29
CA GLY A 151 -17.56 14.48 6.62
C GLY A 151 -16.46 14.91 5.65
N ASP A 152 -16.52 16.20 5.24
CA ASP A 152 -15.59 16.75 4.26
C ASP A 152 -14.20 16.93 4.86
N PHE A 153 -13.18 16.67 4.04
CA PHE A 153 -11.78 16.85 4.39
C PHE A 153 -11.30 18.21 3.91
N GLU A 154 -10.84 19.05 4.83
CA GLU A 154 -10.20 20.32 4.48
C GLU A 154 -8.70 20.08 4.22
N PRO A 155 -8.13 20.73 3.18
CA PRO A 155 -6.70 20.63 2.91
C PRO A 155 -5.83 21.03 4.12
N ASN A 156 -4.75 20.31 4.35
CA ASN A 156 -3.77 20.58 5.41
C ASN A 156 -4.29 20.45 6.86
N LYS A 157 -5.43 19.78 7.05
CA LYS A 157 -5.90 19.41 8.39
C LYS A 157 -5.67 17.93 8.66
N VAL A 158 -5.33 17.63 9.91
CA VAL A 158 -5.22 16.26 10.41
C VAL A 158 -6.56 15.83 10.98
N TYR A 159 -6.98 14.62 10.64
CA TYR A 159 -8.23 14.03 11.10
C TYR A 159 -8.00 12.70 11.81
N PRO A 160 -8.84 12.34 12.78
CA PRO A 160 -8.77 11.04 13.42
C PRO A 160 -8.98 9.92 12.39
N SER A 161 -8.14 8.91 12.50
CA SER A 161 -8.22 7.68 11.71
C SER A 161 -7.70 6.52 12.56
N ARG A 162 -8.01 5.29 12.17
CA ARG A 162 -7.50 4.08 12.84
C ARG A 162 -5.98 4.08 12.96
N ARG A 163 -5.29 4.57 11.92
CA ARG A 163 -3.82 4.69 11.88
C ARG A 163 -3.31 5.81 12.79
N SER A 164 -3.99 6.97 12.82
CA SER A 164 -3.56 8.08 13.67
C SER A 164 -3.72 7.74 15.16
N TRP A 165 -4.78 7.02 15.55
CA TRP A 165 -4.94 6.52 16.92
C TRP A 165 -3.81 5.60 17.34
N LYS A 166 -3.41 4.66 16.49
CA LYS A 166 -2.26 3.78 16.82
C LYS A 166 -0.96 4.57 16.96
N ARG A 167 -0.69 5.49 16.02
CA ARG A 167 0.50 6.36 16.10
C ARG A 167 0.51 7.24 17.36
N TYR A 168 -0.63 7.82 17.70
CA TYR A 168 -0.80 8.58 18.92
C TYR A 168 -0.45 7.73 20.14
N CYS A 169 -1.00 6.53 20.25
CA CYS A 169 -0.71 5.61 21.35
C CYS A 169 0.77 5.26 21.43
N ASP A 170 1.38 4.88 20.32
CA ASP A 170 2.80 4.50 20.28
C ASP A 170 3.71 5.66 20.71
N THR A 171 3.40 6.88 20.23
CA THR A 171 4.15 8.07 20.62
C THR A 171 3.96 8.39 22.09
N ALA A 172 2.72 8.38 22.58
CA ALA A 172 2.40 8.68 23.97
C ALA A 172 3.00 7.65 24.94
N GLU A 173 3.03 6.37 24.58
CA GLU A 173 3.72 5.34 25.36
C GLU A 173 5.23 5.56 25.37
N SER A 174 5.82 5.89 24.21
CA SER A 174 7.28 6.09 24.11
C SER A 174 7.81 7.22 24.98
N VAL A 175 6.99 8.24 25.25
CA VAL A 175 7.33 9.37 26.12
C VAL A 175 6.74 9.26 27.53
N GLY A 176 6.08 8.13 27.86
CA GLY A 176 5.65 7.78 29.19
C GLY A 176 4.44 8.55 29.73
N VAL A 177 3.66 9.23 28.88
CA VAL A 177 2.53 10.09 29.32
C VAL A 177 1.32 9.32 29.87
N PHE A 178 1.23 8.02 29.66
CA PHE A 178 0.21 7.17 30.26
C PHE A 178 0.59 6.65 31.68
N GLY A 179 1.79 6.99 32.17
CA GLY A 179 2.23 6.65 33.52
C GLY A 179 1.56 7.50 34.61
N GLU A 180 1.77 7.13 35.86
CA GLU A 180 1.22 7.86 37.05
C GLU A 180 1.66 9.33 37.09
N ASP A 181 2.88 9.63 36.65
CA ASP A 181 3.47 10.95 36.56
C ASP A 181 3.35 11.59 35.14
N GLY A 182 2.45 11.07 34.30
CA GLY A 182 2.30 11.49 32.91
C GLY A 182 1.86 12.96 32.79
N ASP A 183 2.54 13.70 31.92
CA ASP A 183 2.25 15.11 31.61
C ASP A 183 0.99 15.22 30.75
N ARG A 184 -0.09 15.77 31.34
CA ARG A 184 -1.39 15.94 30.63
C ARG A 184 -1.33 16.97 29.52
N ASP A 185 -0.49 18.01 29.66
CA ASP A 185 -0.33 19.01 28.60
C ASP A 185 0.38 18.39 27.39
N MET A 186 1.31 17.47 27.62
CA MET A 186 1.96 16.72 26.57
C MET A 186 0.99 15.78 25.84
N LEU A 187 0.06 15.13 26.54
CA LEU A 187 -1.01 14.34 25.92
C LEU A 187 -1.86 15.18 24.97
N PHE A 188 -2.25 16.38 25.40
CA PHE A 188 -3.04 17.30 24.58
C PHE A 188 -2.26 17.76 23.36
N ASN A 189 -1.00 18.14 23.52
CA ASN A 189 -0.15 18.59 22.40
C ASN A 189 0.07 17.47 21.37
N LEU A 190 0.27 16.22 21.80
CA LEU A 190 0.38 15.08 20.89
C LEU A 190 -0.92 14.77 20.14
N ALA A 191 -2.06 15.04 20.75
CA ALA A 191 -3.37 14.82 20.10
C ALA A 191 -3.72 15.91 19.07
N THR A 192 -3.06 17.07 19.11
CA THR A 192 -3.31 18.22 18.24
C THR A 192 -2.23 18.42 17.16
N ALA A 193 -1.16 17.63 17.20
CA ALA A 193 -0.07 17.64 16.22
C ALA A 193 -0.34 16.68 15.05
#